data_0b1b0fd6714fb0f87c683e12fca3f643
#
_entry.id   0b1b0fd6714fb0f87c683e12fca3f643
#
_cell.length_a   1.000
_cell.length_b   1.000
_cell.length_c   1.000
_cell.angle_alpha   90.00
_cell.angle_beta   90.00
_cell.angle_gamma   90.00
#
_symmetry.space_group_name_H-M   'P 1'
#
loop_
_entity.id
_entity.type
_entity.pdbx_description
1 polymer ?
#
loop_
_entity_poly.entity_id
_entity_poly.type
_entity_poly.pdbx_seq_one_letter_code
_entity_poly.pdbx_strand_id
1 'polypeptide(L)'
;MLFFQQSDFLDRDNLPDFLNRRGLKGYGVEVGTHRGDYAKVILEKWEGRRLDCIDPWENSDAYKDQAVSLWGGARNREEDYDAAFKNLNGFGERVRLIRDYSPQAANKYQNNSLDFVYIDGDHKQVAVACDLWAWYPKLKTGGILAGHDIVCPGELPDKNWGKEIQPAVLEFCKMFNTTCYLIVESLCLPWSYYFIRS
;
A
#
# COMPACT_ATOMS: atom_id res chain seq x y z
N MET A 1 -1.71 -13.58 -22.31
CA MET A 1 -0.84 -12.50 -21.84
C MET A 1 -0.46 -12.79 -20.39
N LEU A 2 0.81 -12.81 -20.03
CA LEU A 2 1.23 -12.94 -18.64
C LEU A 2 1.07 -11.59 -17.98
N PHE A 3 0.09 -11.47 -17.06
CA PHE A 3 -0.15 -10.22 -16.32
C PHE A 3 0.83 -9.99 -15.19
N PHE A 4 1.53 -11.03 -14.74
CA PHE A 4 2.52 -10.94 -13.67
C PHE A 4 3.93 -11.08 -14.23
N GLN A 5 4.83 -10.19 -13.81
CA GLN A 5 6.27 -10.24 -14.10
C GLN A 5 7.03 -10.04 -12.79
N GLN A 6 8.26 -10.56 -12.72
CA GLN A 6 9.12 -10.29 -11.58
C GLN A 6 9.64 -8.85 -11.65
N SER A 7 9.71 -8.17 -10.51
CA SER A 7 10.31 -6.85 -10.37
C SER A 7 11.84 -6.90 -10.59
N ASP A 8 12.41 -5.75 -10.97
CA ASP A 8 13.86 -5.55 -11.03
C ASP A 8 14.53 -5.47 -9.65
N PHE A 9 13.75 -5.38 -8.58
CA PHE A 9 14.22 -5.36 -7.19
C PHE A 9 13.40 -6.36 -6.35
N LEU A 10 14.05 -6.91 -5.31
CA LEU A 10 13.56 -8.08 -4.56
C LEU A 10 13.09 -7.76 -3.14
N ASP A 11 13.05 -6.49 -2.74
CA ASP A 11 12.65 -6.07 -1.41
C ASP A 11 11.81 -4.78 -1.52
N ARG A 12 10.64 -4.75 -0.85
CA ARG A 12 9.79 -3.55 -0.82
C ARG A 12 10.52 -2.33 -0.26
N ASP A 13 11.51 -2.54 0.61
CA ASP A 13 12.34 -1.47 1.16
C ASP A 13 13.24 -0.79 0.11
N ASN A 14 13.31 -1.35 -1.12
CA ASN A 14 13.94 -0.72 -2.27
C ASN A 14 12.96 0.07 -3.17
N LEU A 15 11.66 0.02 -2.89
CA LEU A 15 10.66 0.83 -3.61
C LEU A 15 10.98 2.34 -3.55
N PRO A 16 11.35 2.93 -2.40
CA PRO A 16 11.71 4.34 -2.34
C PRO A 16 12.88 4.72 -3.26
N ASP A 17 13.92 3.89 -3.35
CA ASP A 17 15.04 4.09 -4.25
C ASP A 17 14.63 3.96 -5.73
N PHE A 18 13.73 3.03 -6.03
CA PHE A 18 13.16 2.90 -7.36
C PHE A 18 12.37 4.15 -7.77
N LEU A 19 11.55 4.71 -6.87
CA LEU A 19 10.84 5.97 -7.08
C LEU A 19 11.82 7.13 -7.35
N ASN A 20 12.89 7.24 -6.56
CA ASN A 20 13.93 8.26 -6.72
C ASN A 20 14.60 8.19 -8.09
N ARG A 21 15.00 6.98 -8.54
CA ARG A 21 15.63 6.76 -9.86
C ARG A 21 14.70 7.11 -11.02
N ARG A 22 13.38 6.99 -10.82
CA ARG A 22 12.38 7.39 -11.82
C ARG A 22 12.01 8.88 -11.79
N GLY A 23 12.60 9.65 -10.87
CA GLY A 23 12.28 11.07 -10.70
C GLY A 23 10.90 11.33 -10.04
N LEU A 24 10.31 10.31 -9.41
CA LEU A 24 9.02 10.40 -8.73
C LEU A 24 9.23 10.94 -7.31
N LYS A 25 9.46 12.26 -7.19
CA LYS A 25 9.88 12.95 -5.97
C LYS A 25 8.88 14.02 -5.49
N GLY A 26 7.65 13.98 -5.94
CA GLY A 26 6.60 14.94 -5.55
C GLY A 26 5.78 14.46 -4.35
N TYR A 27 4.59 13.93 -4.60
CA TYR A 27 3.63 13.55 -3.57
C TYR A 27 3.35 12.06 -3.64
N GLY A 28 3.37 11.40 -2.48
CA GLY A 28 3.02 10.01 -2.31
C GLY A 28 1.92 9.80 -1.28
N VAL A 29 1.29 8.65 -1.32
CA VAL A 29 0.28 8.20 -0.34
C VAL A 29 0.61 6.79 0.11
N GLU A 30 0.49 6.54 1.42
CA GLU A 30 0.40 5.21 2.01
C GLU A 30 -1.00 5.01 2.56
N VAL A 31 -1.64 3.91 2.21
CA VAL A 31 -2.96 3.47 2.70
C VAL A 31 -2.75 2.29 3.65
N GLY A 32 -3.28 2.39 4.88
CA GLY A 32 -3.08 1.39 5.92
C GLY A 32 -1.78 1.62 6.69
N THR A 33 -1.55 2.85 7.11
CA THR A 33 -0.30 3.25 7.78
C THR A 33 -0.08 2.56 9.13
N HIS A 34 -1.14 2.14 9.82
CA HIS A 34 -1.05 1.46 11.10
C HIS A 34 -0.18 2.24 12.13
N ARG A 35 0.99 1.73 12.48
CA ARG A 35 1.95 2.38 13.40
C ARG A 35 3.03 3.21 12.70
N GLY A 36 2.98 3.29 11.38
CA GLY A 36 3.90 4.09 10.57
C GLY A 36 5.26 3.44 10.32
N ASP A 37 5.39 2.14 10.52
CA ASP A 37 6.69 1.46 10.39
C ASP A 37 7.19 1.51 8.94
N TYR A 38 6.34 1.19 7.95
CA TYR A 38 6.75 1.25 6.55
C TYR A 38 6.78 2.69 6.00
N ALA A 39 5.86 3.55 6.44
CA ALA A 39 5.93 4.99 6.15
C ALA A 39 7.29 5.59 6.54
N LYS A 40 7.84 5.15 7.69
CA LYS A 40 9.16 5.57 8.14
C LYS A 40 10.26 5.12 7.18
N VAL A 41 10.25 3.86 6.74
CA VAL A 41 11.20 3.35 5.73
C VAL A 41 11.13 4.15 4.44
N ILE A 42 9.89 4.45 3.97
CA ILE A 42 9.69 5.31 2.80
C ILE A 42 10.33 6.68 3.03
N LEU A 43 10.02 7.35 4.12
CA LEU A 43 10.48 8.72 4.40
C LEU A 43 11.99 8.84 4.63
N GLU A 44 12.62 7.79 5.13
CA GLU A 44 14.08 7.73 5.32
C GLU A 44 14.85 7.65 4.00
N LYS A 45 14.26 6.99 2.98
CA LYS A 45 14.93 6.70 1.71
C LYS A 45 14.39 7.52 0.53
N TRP A 46 13.09 7.84 0.51
CA TRP A 46 12.48 8.57 -0.59
C TRP A 46 12.75 10.06 -0.49
N GLU A 47 13.22 10.65 -1.57
CA GLU A 47 13.56 12.07 -1.67
C GLU A 47 12.34 12.96 -2.04
N GLY A 48 11.13 12.42 -1.87
CA GLY A 48 9.90 13.11 -2.23
C GLY A 48 9.53 14.25 -1.30
N ARG A 49 8.64 15.08 -1.80
CA ARG A 49 8.20 16.29 -1.12
C ARG A 49 7.32 15.99 0.09
N ARG A 50 6.36 15.07 -0.02
CA ARG A 50 5.48 14.68 1.08
C ARG A 50 4.82 13.34 0.86
N LEU A 51 4.77 12.56 1.93
CA LEU A 51 3.99 11.33 2.07
C LEU A 51 2.74 11.63 2.92
N ASP A 52 1.57 11.38 2.39
CA ASP A 52 0.31 11.38 3.12
C ASP A 52 0.02 9.94 3.60
N CYS A 53 -0.05 9.75 4.91
CA CYS A 53 -0.25 8.46 5.58
C CYS A 53 -1.71 8.36 6.01
N ILE A 54 -2.46 7.42 5.41
CA ILE A 54 -3.91 7.31 5.56
C ILE A 54 -4.25 6.03 6.29
N ASP A 55 -4.98 6.16 7.39
CA ASP A 55 -5.55 5.05 8.15
C ASP A 55 -6.78 5.59 8.91
N PRO A 56 -7.86 4.88 9.08
CA PRO A 56 -8.97 5.33 9.90
C PRO A 56 -8.61 5.42 11.39
N TRP A 57 -7.67 4.61 11.87
CA TRP A 57 -7.34 4.46 13.30
C TRP A 57 -8.60 4.42 14.18
N GLU A 58 -9.59 3.68 13.72
CA GLU A 58 -10.89 3.60 14.35
C GLU A 58 -11.17 2.18 14.87
N ASN A 59 -11.69 2.10 16.09
CA ASN A 59 -12.16 0.84 16.66
C ASN A 59 -13.56 0.53 16.13
N SER A 60 -13.66 0.05 14.88
CA SER A 60 -14.94 -0.37 14.31
C SER A 60 -15.15 -1.87 14.41
N ASP A 61 -16.41 -2.30 14.46
CA ASP A 61 -16.77 -3.73 14.47
C ASP A 61 -16.30 -4.46 13.20
N ALA A 62 -16.14 -3.73 12.09
CA ALA A 62 -15.66 -4.29 10.82
C ALA A 62 -14.21 -4.82 10.89
N TYR A 63 -13.41 -4.33 11.83
CA TYR A 63 -12.01 -4.74 12.00
C TYR A 63 -11.76 -5.64 13.21
N LYS A 64 -12.77 -5.90 14.03
CA LYS A 64 -12.62 -6.74 15.24
C LYS A 64 -12.15 -8.14 14.91
N ASP A 65 -12.67 -8.74 13.85
CA ASP A 65 -12.34 -10.12 13.46
C ASP A 65 -10.93 -10.27 12.88
N GLN A 66 -10.40 -9.25 12.22
CA GLN A 66 -9.04 -9.28 11.66
C GLN A 66 -7.96 -9.09 12.74
N ALA A 67 -8.22 -8.20 13.71
CA ALA A 67 -7.27 -7.88 14.76
C ALA A 67 -7.04 -9.03 15.76
N VAL A 68 -8.08 -9.81 16.05
CA VAL A 68 -8.03 -10.90 17.06
C VAL A 68 -7.25 -12.11 16.54
N SER A 69 -7.31 -12.40 15.25
CA SER A 69 -6.74 -13.64 14.69
C SER A 69 -5.24 -13.61 14.42
N LEU A 70 -4.67 -12.45 14.13
CA LEU A 70 -3.28 -12.36 13.66
C LEU A 70 -2.30 -11.82 14.70
N TRP A 71 -2.75 -11.02 15.67
CA TRP A 71 -1.86 -10.30 16.58
C TRP A 71 -2.18 -10.50 18.08
N GLY A 72 -3.07 -11.44 18.41
CA GLY A 72 -3.22 -11.95 19.78
C GLY A 72 -3.97 -11.04 20.78
N GLY A 73 -4.83 -10.11 20.35
CA GLY A 73 -5.61 -9.29 21.29
C GLY A 73 -6.46 -8.20 20.63
N ALA A 74 -7.39 -7.63 21.40
CA ALA A 74 -8.13 -6.44 20.98
C ALA A 74 -7.13 -5.27 20.83
N ARG A 75 -7.06 -4.70 19.62
CA ARG A 75 -6.18 -3.56 19.35
C ARG A 75 -6.83 -2.25 19.79
N ASN A 76 -6.04 -1.41 20.43
CA ASN A 76 -6.40 -0.02 20.65
C ASN A 76 -5.87 0.82 19.47
N ARG A 77 -6.75 1.22 18.58
CA ARG A 77 -6.40 1.98 17.39
C ARG A 77 -5.86 3.37 17.69
N GLU A 78 -6.21 3.94 18.82
CA GLU A 78 -5.64 5.21 19.28
C GLU A 78 -4.16 5.05 19.65
N GLU A 79 -3.78 3.94 20.29
CA GLU A 79 -2.36 3.62 20.54
C GLU A 79 -1.57 3.41 19.26
N ASP A 80 -2.19 2.85 18.21
CA ASP A 80 -1.56 2.70 16.88
C ASP A 80 -1.34 4.08 16.24
N TYR A 81 -2.31 5.00 16.35
CA TYR A 81 -2.15 6.38 15.89
C TYR A 81 -1.04 7.13 16.65
N ASP A 82 -1.01 7.02 17.98
CA ASP A 82 0.02 7.65 18.79
C ASP A 82 1.42 7.11 18.44
N ALA A 83 1.51 5.80 18.15
CA ALA A 83 2.75 5.20 17.68
C ALA A 83 3.15 5.74 16.30
N ALA A 84 2.20 5.85 15.34
CA ALA A 84 2.46 6.44 14.03
C ALA A 84 2.93 7.89 14.16
N PHE A 85 2.26 8.70 14.98
CA PHE A 85 2.66 10.06 15.25
C PHE A 85 4.09 10.13 15.83
N LYS A 86 4.41 9.31 16.83
CA LYS A 86 5.73 9.25 17.43
C LYS A 86 6.81 8.84 16.43
N ASN A 87 6.54 7.86 15.58
CA ASN A 87 7.49 7.36 14.59
C ASN A 87 7.76 8.37 13.46
N LEU A 88 6.77 9.21 13.13
CA LEU A 88 6.79 10.01 11.91
C LEU A 88 6.94 11.52 12.13
N ASN A 89 6.68 12.04 13.34
CA ASN A 89 6.72 13.50 13.61
C ASN A 89 8.08 14.14 13.32
N GLY A 90 9.17 13.39 13.40
CA GLY A 90 10.53 13.88 13.10
C GLY A 90 10.74 14.28 11.63
N PHE A 91 9.86 13.85 10.70
CA PHE A 91 9.95 14.22 9.28
C PHE A 91 9.28 15.56 8.94
N GLY A 92 8.65 16.23 9.92
CA GLY A 92 8.08 17.57 9.76
C GLY A 92 7.06 17.67 8.63
N GLU A 93 7.22 18.64 7.74
CA GLU A 93 6.30 18.88 6.61
C GLU A 93 6.33 17.79 5.54
N ARG A 94 7.30 16.86 5.60
CA ARG A 94 7.39 15.74 4.66
C ARG A 94 6.39 14.63 4.94
N VAL A 95 5.65 14.68 6.05
CA VAL A 95 4.64 13.69 6.40
C VAL A 95 3.33 14.35 6.83
N ARG A 96 2.21 13.70 6.54
CA ARG A 96 0.90 14.09 7.05
C ARG A 96 0.10 12.84 7.41
N LEU A 97 -0.35 12.74 8.66
CA LEU A 97 -1.28 11.70 9.09
C LEU A 97 -2.72 12.13 8.80
N ILE A 98 -3.49 11.26 8.19
CA ILE A 98 -4.87 11.52 7.77
C ILE A 98 -5.76 10.40 8.29
N ARG A 99 -6.61 10.71 9.27
CA ARG A 99 -7.65 9.79 9.75
C ARG A 99 -8.81 9.77 8.77
N ASP A 100 -8.83 8.77 7.91
CA ASP A 100 -9.89 8.59 6.92
C ASP A 100 -9.89 7.17 6.37
N TYR A 101 -11.01 6.75 5.82
CA TYR A 101 -11.11 5.53 5.04
C TYR A 101 -10.54 5.75 3.63
N SER A 102 -9.84 4.74 3.10
CA SER A 102 -9.05 4.86 1.88
C SER A 102 -9.84 5.35 0.65
N PRO A 103 -10.98 4.76 0.26
CA PRO A 103 -11.70 5.22 -0.93
C PRO A 103 -12.25 6.64 -0.77
N GLN A 104 -12.64 7.04 0.44
CA GLN A 104 -13.12 8.40 0.75
C GLN A 104 -11.97 9.41 0.69
N ALA A 105 -10.81 9.04 1.26
CA ALA A 105 -9.62 9.87 1.22
C ALA A 105 -9.17 10.16 -0.22
N ALA A 106 -9.26 9.18 -1.13
CA ALA A 106 -8.91 9.36 -2.54
C ALA A 106 -9.68 10.49 -3.23
N ASN A 107 -10.93 10.76 -2.82
CA ASN A 107 -11.74 11.85 -3.37
C ASN A 107 -11.18 13.25 -3.07
N LYS A 108 -10.29 13.38 -2.10
CA LYS A 108 -9.63 14.65 -1.74
C LYS A 108 -8.43 14.97 -2.63
N TYR A 109 -8.02 14.06 -3.50
CA TYR A 109 -6.89 14.21 -4.40
C TYR A 109 -7.35 14.45 -5.84
N GLN A 110 -6.67 15.37 -6.51
CA GLN A 110 -6.88 15.58 -7.95
C GLN A 110 -6.34 14.39 -8.76
N ASN A 111 -6.96 14.13 -9.89
CA ASN A 111 -6.40 13.15 -10.82
C ASN A 111 -5.05 13.65 -11.35
N ASN A 112 -4.13 12.73 -11.66
CA ASN A 112 -2.78 13.04 -12.16
C ASN A 112 -1.94 13.91 -11.21
N SER A 113 -2.08 13.78 -9.88
CA SER A 113 -1.38 14.60 -8.89
C SER A 113 -0.32 13.84 -8.08
N LEU A 114 -0.43 12.52 -7.98
CA LEU A 114 0.44 11.71 -7.15
C LEU A 114 1.53 11.00 -7.96
N ASP A 115 2.71 10.88 -7.38
CA ASP A 115 3.82 10.12 -7.95
C ASP A 115 3.73 8.64 -7.62
N PHE A 116 3.26 8.30 -6.42
CA PHE A 116 2.97 6.92 -6.07
C PHE A 116 1.85 6.81 -5.02
N VAL A 117 1.27 5.62 -4.95
CA VAL A 117 0.39 5.17 -3.86
C VAL A 117 0.82 3.77 -3.46
N TYR A 118 0.94 3.52 -2.16
CA TYR A 118 1.20 2.20 -1.57
C TYR A 118 -0.02 1.75 -0.78
N ILE A 119 -0.59 0.58 -1.11
CA ILE A 119 -1.82 0.03 -0.52
C ILE A 119 -1.45 -1.15 0.38
N ASP A 120 -1.70 -1.00 1.68
CA ASP A 120 -1.48 -2.01 2.71
C ASP A 120 -2.58 -1.93 3.80
N GLY A 121 -3.83 -1.83 3.34
CA GLY A 121 -5.01 -1.62 4.20
C GLY A 121 -5.80 -2.91 4.48
N ASP A 122 -7.11 -2.92 4.13
CA ASP A 122 -7.96 -4.11 4.26
C ASP A 122 -7.66 -5.11 3.12
N HIS A 123 -7.38 -6.37 3.48
CA HIS A 123 -6.98 -7.43 2.57
C HIS A 123 -8.15 -8.18 1.92
N LYS A 124 -9.41 -7.75 2.16
CA LYS A 124 -10.57 -8.32 1.46
C LYS A 124 -10.55 -7.94 -0.01
N GLN A 125 -10.86 -8.88 -0.89
CA GLN A 125 -10.86 -8.68 -2.35
C GLN A 125 -11.60 -7.39 -2.76
N VAL A 126 -12.79 -7.15 -2.19
CA VAL A 126 -13.59 -5.96 -2.51
C VAL A 126 -12.90 -4.68 -2.06
N ALA A 127 -12.28 -4.67 -0.87
CA ALA A 127 -11.58 -3.50 -0.35
C ALA A 127 -10.35 -3.16 -1.22
N VAL A 128 -9.53 -4.17 -1.53
CA VAL A 128 -8.37 -3.99 -2.43
C VAL A 128 -8.81 -3.50 -3.81
N ALA A 129 -9.89 -4.07 -4.37
CA ALA A 129 -10.42 -3.61 -5.65
C ALA A 129 -10.86 -2.14 -5.58
N CYS A 130 -11.60 -1.75 -4.54
CA CYS A 130 -12.02 -0.36 -4.33
C CYS A 130 -10.82 0.58 -4.23
N ASP A 131 -9.77 0.19 -3.50
CA ASP A 131 -8.56 0.99 -3.36
C ASP A 131 -7.82 1.15 -4.70
N LEU A 132 -7.58 0.06 -5.42
CA LEU A 132 -6.96 0.11 -6.74
C LEU A 132 -7.71 1.06 -7.68
N TRP A 133 -9.05 0.98 -7.72
CA TRP A 133 -9.90 1.83 -8.55
C TRP A 133 -9.90 3.30 -8.11
N ALA A 134 -9.94 3.56 -6.82
CA ALA A 134 -9.99 4.93 -6.29
C ALA A 134 -8.66 5.67 -6.48
N TRP A 135 -7.53 4.98 -6.29
CA TRP A 135 -6.22 5.61 -6.29
C TRP A 135 -5.53 5.66 -7.66
N TYR A 136 -5.80 4.69 -8.55
CA TYR A 136 -5.16 4.68 -9.87
C TYR A 136 -5.33 5.97 -10.68
N PRO A 137 -6.53 6.59 -10.76
CA PRO A 137 -6.69 7.86 -11.47
C PRO A 137 -5.90 9.03 -10.85
N LYS A 138 -5.52 8.93 -9.57
CA LYS A 138 -4.80 9.99 -8.85
C LYS A 138 -3.32 10.04 -9.22
N LEU A 139 -2.76 8.94 -9.70
CA LEU A 139 -1.37 8.89 -10.14
C LEU A 139 -1.15 9.72 -11.39
N LYS A 140 0.04 10.27 -11.54
CA LYS A 140 0.55 10.81 -12.81
C LYS A 140 0.85 9.68 -13.79
N THR A 141 0.88 9.97 -15.07
CA THR A 141 1.45 9.04 -16.06
C THR A 141 2.90 8.70 -15.68
N GLY A 142 3.26 7.42 -15.67
CA GLY A 142 4.53 6.93 -15.16
C GLY A 142 4.60 6.77 -13.64
N GLY A 143 3.56 7.20 -12.91
CA GLY A 143 3.44 7.02 -11.46
C GLY A 143 3.24 5.55 -11.08
N ILE A 144 3.48 5.23 -9.82
CA ILE A 144 3.50 3.86 -9.30
C ILE A 144 2.30 3.63 -8.37
N LEU A 145 1.49 2.61 -8.67
CA LEU A 145 0.54 2.02 -7.73
C LEU A 145 1.16 0.73 -7.19
N ALA A 146 1.49 0.71 -5.92
CA ALA A 146 2.08 -0.46 -5.27
C ALA A 146 1.18 -0.96 -4.14
N GLY A 147 1.42 -2.19 -3.68
CA GLY A 147 0.75 -2.74 -2.52
C GLY A 147 1.46 -3.96 -1.96
N HIS A 148 0.95 -4.47 -0.84
CA HIS A 148 1.53 -5.58 -0.10
C HIS A 148 0.60 -6.80 -0.04
N ASP A 149 1.06 -7.85 0.62
CA ASP A 149 0.32 -9.07 0.97
C ASP A 149 -0.23 -9.90 -0.20
N ILE A 150 0.34 -9.76 -1.40
CA ILE A 150 -0.02 -10.63 -2.51
C ILE A 150 0.64 -12.02 -2.34
N VAL A 151 -0.15 -13.07 -2.54
CA VAL A 151 0.30 -14.46 -2.50
C VAL A 151 -0.04 -15.12 -3.82
N CYS A 152 0.95 -15.70 -4.49
CA CYS A 152 0.73 -16.46 -5.73
C CYS A 152 0.23 -17.88 -5.46
N PRO A 153 -0.61 -18.46 -6.34
CA PRO A 153 -1.15 -19.80 -6.16
C PRO A 153 -0.03 -20.84 -6.03
N GLY A 154 -0.18 -21.73 -5.05
CA GLY A 154 0.71 -22.87 -4.84
C GLY A 154 1.76 -22.71 -3.74
N GLU A 155 1.92 -21.53 -3.15
CA GLU A 155 3.04 -21.26 -2.24
C GLU A 155 2.71 -21.26 -0.75
N LEU A 156 1.41 -21.27 -0.33
CA LEU A 156 1.03 -21.46 1.07
C LEU A 156 -0.17 -22.42 1.20
N PRO A 157 0.01 -23.62 1.77
CA PRO A 157 -1.06 -24.59 1.89
C PRO A 157 -2.16 -24.22 2.89
N ASP A 158 -1.88 -23.47 3.97
CA ASP A 158 -2.77 -23.45 5.13
C ASP A 158 -3.22 -22.08 5.67
N LYS A 159 -2.82 -20.96 5.06
CA LYS A 159 -3.25 -19.64 5.51
C LYS A 159 -4.08 -18.93 4.44
N ASN A 160 -5.29 -18.50 4.79
CA ASN A 160 -6.17 -17.68 3.93
C ASN A 160 -5.64 -16.26 3.66
N TRP A 161 -4.45 -15.98 4.11
CA TRP A 161 -3.78 -14.69 4.02
C TRP A 161 -3.39 -14.39 2.58
N GLY A 162 -3.70 -13.19 2.12
CA GLY A 162 -3.30 -12.72 0.78
C GLY A 162 -4.04 -13.38 -0.40
N LYS A 163 -4.84 -14.44 -0.15
CA LYS A 163 -5.58 -15.11 -1.22
C LYS A 163 -6.63 -14.23 -1.89
N GLU A 164 -7.14 -13.24 -1.19
CA GLU A 164 -8.16 -12.32 -1.69
C GLU A 164 -7.56 -11.16 -2.49
N ILE A 165 -6.30 -10.81 -2.25
CA ILE A 165 -5.61 -9.70 -2.92
C ILE A 165 -5.32 -10.05 -4.39
N GLN A 166 -4.81 -11.24 -4.64
CA GLN A 166 -4.45 -11.67 -6.00
C GLN A 166 -5.61 -11.60 -7.01
N PRO A 167 -6.84 -12.06 -6.71
CA PRO A 167 -7.97 -11.91 -7.62
C PRO A 167 -8.26 -10.45 -7.97
N ALA A 168 -8.26 -9.55 -6.98
CA ALA A 168 -8.49 -8.12 -7.21
C ALA A 168 -7.40 -7.52 -8.12
N VAL A 169 -6.14 -7.83 -7.86
CA VAL A 169 -4.99 -7.41 -8.68
C VAL A 169 -5.08 -7.95 -10.10
N LEU A 170 -5.45 -9.23 -10.28
CA LEU A 170 -5.58 -9.85 -11.60
C LEU A 170 -6.74 -9.23 -12.41
N GLU A 171 -7.87 -8.97 -11.78
CA GLU A 171 -9.00 -8.29 -12.43
C GLU A 171 -8.61 -6.89 -12.88
N PHE A 172 -7.90 -6.16 -12.03
CA PHE A 172 -7.36 -4.85 -12.35
C PHE A 172 -6.41 -4.89 -13.57
N CYS A 173 -5.48 -5.87 -13.61
CA CYS A 173 -4.60 -6.09 -14.75
C CYS A 173 -5.36 -6.28 -16.06
N LYS A 174 -6.39 -7.14 -16.03
CA LYS A 174 -7.22 -7.44 -17.21
C LYS A 174 -7.95 -6.20 -17.71
N MET A 175 -8.52 -5.42 -16.80
CA MET A 175 -9.36 -4.28 -17.11
C MET A 175 -8.56 -3.11 -17.68
N PHE A 176 -7.41 -2.82 -17.11
CA PHE A 176 -6.52 -1.75 -17.57
C PHE A 176 -5.47 -2.21 -18.59
N ASN A 177 -5.48 -3.47 -18.97
CA ASN A 177 -4.46 -4.08 -19.83
C ASN A 177 -3.03 -3.73 -19.39
N THR A 178 -2.77 -3.82 -18.08
CA THR A 178 -1.50 -3.44 -17.45
C THR A 178 -0.78 -4.65 -16.90
N THR A 179 0.52 -4.52 -16.68
CA THR A 179 1.37 -5.55 -16.08
C THR A 179 1.53 -5.29 -14.59
N CYS A 180 1.36 -6.31 -13.77
CA CYS A 180 1.69 -6.33 -12.37
C CYS A 180 3.13 -6.84 -12.19
N TYR A 181 3.99 -6.08 -11.55
CA TYR A 181 5.35 -6.47 -11.19
C TYR A 181 5.35 -6.99 -9.75
N LEU A 182 5.82 -8.22 -9.55
CA LEU A 182 5.92 -8.85 -8.24
C LEU A 182 7.30 -8.56 -7.63
N ILE A 183 7.30 -8.03 -6.42
CA ILE A 183 8.48 -7.87 -5.58
C ILE A 183 8.56 -9.12 -4.72
N VAL A 184 9.37 -10.08 -5.15
CA VAL A 184 9.54 -11.38 -4.50
C VAL A 184 10.53 -11.23 -3.36
N GLU A 185 10.04 -10.88 -2.19
CA GLU A 185 10.84 -10.68 -0.98
C GLU A 185 11.30 -12.03 -0.46
N SER A 186 12.56 -12.41 -0.72
CA SER A 186 13.21 -13.65 -0.27
C SER A 186 12.23 -14.81 0.08
N LEU A 187 12.58 -15.88 0.65
CA LEU A 187 11.72 -17.06 0.88
C LEU A 187 10.52 -16.84 1.85
N CYS A 188 10.20 -15.59 2.20
CA CYS A 188 9.10 -15.23 3.10
C CYS A 188 7.96 -14.60 2.34
N LEU A 189 6.79 -15.21 2.39
CA LEU A 189 5.51 -14.63 1.95
C LEU A 189 4.87 -13.85 3.11
N PRO A 190 4.07 -12.83 2.85
CA PRO A 190 3.57 -12.37 1.54
C PRO A 190 4.54 -11.45 0.79
N TRP A 191 4.26 -11.24 -0.52
CA TRP A 191 5.04 -10.36 -1.38
C TRP A 191 4.40 -9.01 -1.56
N SER A 192 5.17 -8.05 -2.09
CA SER A 192 4.66 -6.78 -2.59
C SER A 192 4.47 -6.83 -4.11
N TYR A 193 3.71 -5.88 -4.63
CA TYR A 193 3.46 -5.73 -6.07
C TYR A 193 3.41 -4.27 -6.48
N TYR A 194 3.58 -3.98 -7.78
CA TYR A 194 3.31 -2.66 -8.29
C TYR A 194 2.87 -2.65 -9.75
N PHE A 195 2.25 -1.54 -10.14
CA PHE A 195 1.90 -1.17 -11.51
C PHE A 195 2.54 0.16 -11.87
N ILE A 196 2.82 0.36 -13.15
CA ILE A 196 3.21 1.65 -13.71
C ILE A 196 1.99 2.20 -14.44
N ARG A 197 1.54 3.40 -14.08
CA ARG A 197 0.42 4.02 -14.77
C ARG A 197 0.83 4.46 -16.18
N SER A 198 0.10 3.96 -17.19
CA SER A 198 0.21 4.35 -18.61
C SER A 198 -0.43 5.71 -18.87
#